data_87f43cdb54b8b443a75b40811fc53c48
#
_entry.id   87f43cdb54b8b443a75b40811fc53c48
#
_cell.length_a   1.000
_cell.length_b   1.000
_cell.length_c   1.000
_cell.angle_alpha   90.00
_cell.angle_beta   90.00
_cell.angle_gamma   90.00
#
_symmetry.space_group_name_H-M   'P 1'
#
loop_
_entity.id
_entity.type
_entity.pdbx_description
1 polymer ?
#
loop_
_entity_poly.entity_id
_entity_poly.type
_entity_poly.pdbx_seq_one_letter_code
_entity_poly.pdbx_strand_id
1 'polypeptide(L)'
;MNDALGQRVLLVEDDLAVQNLVSTALDLHGYSVDKVCDGQAAIMEAASHNPSLIMLDLGLPDIDGVEVITKIRSWSAVPIIVISARTEDSDKIGALDAGADDYLTKPFSVEELLARVRASLRRSSMAASEPAEASTFDNGPLHIDYAAGYATIEGRELSLTPTEYKLLVLLARNVDKVPSVNVVATISLIV
;
A
#
# COMPACT_ATOMS: atom_id res chain seq x y z
N MET A 1 5.94 -22.42 -8.15
CA MET A 1 5.70 -22.59 -6.72
C MET A 1 4.67 -21.52 -6.32
N ASN A 2 3.64 -21.92 -5.58
CA ASN A 2 2.45 -21.05 -5.37
C ASN A 2 2.77 -20.02 -4.27
N ASP A 3 3.17 -18.80 -4.65
CA ASP A 3 3.42 -17.67 -3.72
C ASP A 3 2.13 -17.11 -3.07
N ALA A 4 0.98 -17.73 -3.36
CA ALA A 4 -0.34 -17.28 -2.87
C ALA A 4 -0.70 -17.84 -1.48
N LEU A 5 -0.01 -18.87 -1.00
CA LEU A 5 -0.35 -19.53 0.26
C LEU A 5 -0.18 -18.60 1.47
N GLY A 6 -1.32 -18.13 1.99
CA GLY A 6 -1.37 -17.32 3.21
C GLY A 6 -1.44 -15.82 2.99
N GLN A 7 -1.45 -15.33 1.75
CA GLN A 7 -1.65 -13.90 1.51
C GLN A 7 -3.11 -13.51 1.78
N ARG A 8 -3.29 -12.51 2.66
CA ARG A 8 -4.59 -12.03 3.09
C ARG A 8 -5.07 -10.92 2.15
N VAL A 9 -6.28 -11.08 1.61
CA VAL A 9 -6.95 -10.10 0.76
C VAL A 9 -8.16 -9.56 1.50
N LEU A 10 -8.25 -8.24 1.66
CA LEU A 10 -9.44 -7.57 2.16
C LEU A 10 -10.35 -7.24 0.97
N LEU A 11 -11.54 -7.82 0.94
CA LEU A 11 -12.57 -7.57 -0.07
C LEU A 11 -13.66 -6.67 0.52
N VAL A 12 -13.81 -5.49 -0.08
CA VAL A 12 -14.78 -4.45 0.30
C VAL A 12 -15.82 -4.35 -0.81
N GLU A 13 -17.00 -4.91 -0.58
CA GLU A 13 -18.06 -5.04 -1.58
C GLU A 13 -19.40 -5.22 -0.87
N ASP A 14 -20.39 -4.40 -1.16
CA ASP A 14 -21.74 -4.46 -0.56
C ASP A 14 -22.68 -5.41 -1.30
N ASP A 15 -22.45 -5.67 -2.60
CA ASP A 15 -23.20 -6.70 -3.36
C ASP A 15 -22.72 -8.09 -2.96
N LEU A 16 -23.58 -8.83 -2.25
CA LEU A 16 -23.30 -10.18 -1.78
C LEU A 16 -23.01 -11.18 -2.91
N ALA A 17 -23.60 -11.00 -4.11
CA ALA A 17 -23.36 -11.90 -5.23
C ALA A 17 -21.93 -11.68 -5.78
N VAL A 18 -21.51 -10.46 -5.94
CA VAL A 18 -20.12 -10.10 -6.36
C VAL A 18 -19.13 -10.51 -5.27
N GLN A 19 -19.44 -10.22 -4.00
CA GLN A 19 -18.60 -10.60 -2.86
C GLN A 19 -18.35 -12.11 -2.79
N ASN A 20 -19.41 -12.92 -2.97
CA ASN A 20 -19.29 -14.38 -2.96
C ASN A 20 -18.53 -14.91 -4.19
N LEU A 21 -18.77 -14.35 -5.37
CA LEU A 21 -18.04 -14.70 -6.59
C LEU A 21 -16.55 -14.48 -6.43
N VAL A 22 -16.17 -13.28 -6.00
CA VAL A 22 -14.77 -12.86 -5.85
C VAL A 22 -14.10 -13.66 -4.74
N SER A 23 -14.72 -13.77 -3.55
CA SER A 23 -14.13 -14.52 -2.44
C SER A 23 -13.91 -15.99 -2.79
N THR A 24 -14.91 -16.65 -3.41
CA THR A 24 -14.77 -18.05 -3.84
C THR A 24 -13.63 -18.22 -4.85
N ALA A 25 -13.51 -17.31 -5.81
CA ALA A 25 -12.42 -17.36 -6.80
C ALA A 25 -11.05 -17.21 -6.14
N LEU A 26 -10.90 -16.31 -5.17
CA LEU A 26 -9.65 -16.09 -4.44
C LEU A 26 -9.31 -17.28 -3.52
N ASP A 27 -10.28 -17.80 -2.76
CA ASP A 27 -10.10 -18.95 -1.87
C ASP A 27 -9.63 -20.19 -2.64
N LEU A 28 -10.22 -20.46 -3.83
CA LEU A 28 -9.81 -21.56 -4.71
C LEU A 28 -8.35 -21.43 -5.22
N HIS A 29 -7.79 -20.22 -5.20
CA HIS A 29 -6.41 -19.95 -5.61
C HIS A 29 -5.46 -19.78 -4.43
N GLY A 30 -5.91 -20.09 -3.20
CA GLY A 30 -5.06 -20.14 -2.01
C GLY A 30 -4.87 -18.82 -1.26
N TYR A 31 -5.67 -17.80 -1.58
CA TYR A 31 -5.73 -16.56 -0.81
C TYR A 31 -6.64 -16.73 0.40
N SER A 32 -6.36 -16.00 1.49
CA SER A 32 -7.27 -15.85 2.62
C SER A 32 -8.07 -14.57 2.45
N VAL A 33 -9.41 -14.62 2.50
CA VAL A 33 -10.25 -13.46 2.18
C VAL A 33 -11.03 -13.00 3.41
N ASP A 34 -10.76 -11.77 3.85
CA ASP A 34 -11.59 -11.04 4.81
C ASP A 34 -12.60 -10.19 4.04
N LYS A 35 -13.87 -10.23 4.44
CA LYS A 35 -14.98 -9.57 3.72
C LYS A 35 -15.62 -8.51 4.59
N VAL A 36 -15.79 -7.32 4.03
CA VAL A 36 -16.58 -6.23 4.62
C VAL A 36 -17.49 -5.61 3.56
N CYS A 37 -18.58 -4.95 3.98
CA CYS A 37 -19.58 -4.41 3.07
C CYS A 37 -19.72 -2.87 3.13
N ASP A 38 -18.85 -2.20 3.87
CA ASP A 38 -18.86 -0.75 4.03
C ASP A 38 -17.45 -0.18 4.19
N GLY A 39 -17.29 1.12 3.94
CA GLY A 39 -16.01 1.78 3.93
C GLY A 39 -15.41 2.00 5.33
N GLN A 40 -16.24 2.21 6.35
CA GLN A 40 -15.74 2.36 7.72
C GLN A 40 -15.15 1.04 8.23
N ALA A 41 -15.84 -0.08 8.00
CA ALA A 41 -15.32 -1.41 8.31
C ALA A 41 -14.03 -1.69 7.53
N ALA A 42 -13.95 -1.29 6.25
CA ALA A 42 -12.75 -1.45 5.44
C ALA A 42 -11.52 -0.75 6.03
N ILE A 43 -11.68 0.50 6.49
CA ILE A 43 -10.59 1.27 7.11
C ILE A 43 -10.13 0.61 8.42
N MET A 44 -11.08 0.16 9.26
CA MET A 44 -10.76 -0.51 10.53
C MET A 44 -10.06 -1.85 10.29
N GLU A 45 -10.56 -2.66 9.35
CA GLU A 45 -10.02 -3.97 9.03
C GLU A 45 -8.61 -3.85 8.43
N ALA A 46 -8.41 -2.91 7.50
CA ALA A 46 -7.09 -2.63 6.93
C ALA A 46 -6.05 -2.21 7.97
N ALA A 47 -6.46 -1.42 8.98
CA ALA A 47 -5.58 -0.98 10.05
C ALA A 47 -5.25 -2.10 11.05
N SER A 48 -6.20 -3.00 11.32
CA SER A 48 -6.07 -4.04 12.36
C SER A 48 -5.36 -5.29 11.89
N HIS A 49 -5.52 -5.68 10.62
CA HIS A 49 -5.09 -6.98 10.11
C HIS A 49 -4.01 -6.92 9.02
N ASN A 50 -3.57 -5.74 8.60
CA ASN A 50 -2.51 -5.55 7.61
C ASN A 50 -2.66 -6.48 6.38
N PRO A 51 -3.72 -6.36 5.57
CA PRO A 51 -3.90 -7.20 4.39
C PRO A 51 -2.76 -7.00 3.39
N SER A 52 -2.46 -8.04 2.61
CA SER A 52 -1.47 -7.98 1.52
C SER A 52 -1.99 -7.26 0.28
N LEU A 53 -3.32 -7.17 0.15
CA LEU A 53 -4.05 -6.52 -0.95
C LEU A 53 -5.43 -6.10 -0.46
N ILE A 54 -5.91 -4.97 -0.94
CA ILE A 54 -7.30 -4.53 -0.78
C ILE A 54 -7.98 -4.53 -2.16
N MET A 55 -9.17 -5.13 -2.26
CA MET A 55 -10.07 -5.03 -3.39
C MET A 55 -11.28 -4.22 -2.95
N LEU A 56 -11.57 -3.10 -3.64
CA LEU A 56 -12.47 -2.07 -3.16
C LEU A 56 -13.49 -1.66 -4.20
N ASP A 57 -14.78 -1.79 -3.91
CA ASP A 57 -15.81 -1.07 -4.67
C ASP A 57 -15.84 0.41 -4.28
N LEU A 58 -16.12 1.27 -5.26
CA LEU A 58 -16.33 2.71 -5.02
C LEU A 58 -17.75 3.02 -4.56
N GLY A 59 -18.72 2.18 -4.90
CA GLY A 59 -20.14 2.39 -4.64
C GLY A 59 -20.61 1.91 -3.28
N LEU A 60 -19.86 2.18 -2.21
CA LEU A 60 -20.19 1.71 -0.87
C LEU A 60 -21.36 2.50 -0.25
N PRO A 61 -22.13 1.89 0.70
CA PRO A 61 -23.36 2.49 1.22
C PRO A 61 -23.14 3.66 2.19
N ASP A 62 -21.96 3.77 2.80
CA ASP A 62 -21.65 4.72 3.87
C ASP A 62 -20.75 5.89 3.44
N ILE A 63 -19.64 5.60 2.78
CA ILE A 63 -18.68 6.60 2.28
C ILE A 63 -18.20 6.22 0.87
N ASP A 64 -17.83 7.21 0.06
CA ASP A 64 -17.29 6.95 -1.28
C ASP A 64 -15.94 6.22 -1.19
N GLY A 65 -15.75 5.21 -2.05
CA GLY A 65 -14.51 4.41 -2.06
C GLY A 65 -13.25 5.24 -2.32
N VAL A 66 -13.33 6.37 -3.02
CA VAL A 66 -12.20 7.29 -3.20
C VAL A 66 -11.76 7.90 -1.85
N GLU A 67 -12.72 8.18 -0.97
CA GLU A 67 -12.40 8.64 0.40
C GLU A 67 -11.74 7.52 1.21
N VAL A 68 -12.18 6.27 1.06
CA VAL A 68 -11.54 5.09 1.69
C VAL A 68 -10.09 4.97 1.24
N ILE A 69 -9.82 5.09 -0.08
CA ILE A 69 -8.46 5.06 -0.64
C ILE A 69 -7.60 6.14 0.03
N THR A 70 -8.08 7.38 0.02
CA THR A 70 -7.34 8.52 0.58
C THR A 70 -7.01 8.32 2.06
N LYS A 71 -7.96 7.81 2.84
CA LYS A 71 -7.75 7.52 4.28
C LYS A 71 -6.71 6.42 4.47
N ILE A 72 -6.81 5.31 3.75
CA ILE A 72 -5.82 4.22 3.85
C ILE A 72 -4.44 4.69 3.43
N ARG A 73 -4.33 5.48 2.37
CA ARG A 73 -3.06 6.03 1.87
C ARG A 73 -2.36 6.98 2.83
N SER A 74 -3.09 7.57 3.77
CA SER A 74 -2.47 8.43 4.79
C SER A 74 -1.53 7.67 5.72
N TRP A 75 -1.62 6.34 5.81
CA TRP A 75 -0.82 5.50 6.71
C TRP A 75 -0.33 4.17 6.10
N SER A 76 -0.81 3.75 4.92
CA SER A 76 -0.46 2.45 4.33
C SER A 76 -0.19 2.55 2.83
N ALA A 77 0.83 1.81 2.37
CA ALA A 77 1.15 1.60 0.96
C ALA A 77 0.64 0.23 0.45
N VAL A 78 -0.29 -0.42 1.18
CA VAL A 78 -0.89 -1.69 0.75
C VAL A 78 -1.49 -1.55 -0.65
N PRO A 79 -1.27 -2.47 -1.60
CA PRO A 79 -1.86 -2.37 -2.92
C PRO A 79 -3.39 -2.36 -2.85
N ILE A 80 -4.01 -1.44 -3.61
CA ILE A 80 -5.46 -1.30 -3.72
C ILE A 80 -5.88 -1.48 -5.18
N ILE A 81 -6.71 -2.49 -5.45
CA ILE A 81 -7.39 -2.68 -6.74
C ILE A 81 -8.84 -2.23 -6.57
N VAL A 82 -9.23 -1.23 -7.34
CA VAL A 82 -10.64 -0.83 -7.41
C VAL A 82 -11.41 -1.79 -8.30
N ILE A 83 -12.62 -2.18 -7.87
CA ILE A 83 -13.58 -2.99 -8.64
C ILE A 83 -14.88 -2.22 -8.68
N SER A 84 -15.25 -1.63 -9.81
CA SER A 84 -16.42 -0.76 -9.83
C SER A 84 -17.23 -0.86 -11.12
N ALA A 85 -18.54 -0.60 -11.02
CA ALA A 85 -19.42 -0.42 -12.17
C ALA A 85 -19.28 0.97 -12.80
N ARG A 86 -18.58 1.91 -12.16
CA ARG A 86 -18.32 3.24 -12.72
C ARG A 86 -17.36 3.10 -13.90
N THR A 87 -17.78 3.55 -15.07
CA THR A 87 -17.03 3.35 -16.33
C THR A 87 -16.44 4.64 -16.89
N GLU A 88 -16.80 5.79 -16.33
CA GLU A 88 -16.30 7.07 -16.79
C GLU A 88 -14.80 7.23 -16.50
N ASP A 89 -14.10 7.83 -17.46
CA ASP A 89 -12.64 8.03 -17.30
C ASP A 89 -12.32 8.94 -16.10
N SER A 90 -13.19 9.89 -15.77
CA SER A 90 -13.09 10.73 -14.57
C SER A 90 -13.06 9.93 -13.28
N ASP A 91 -13.89 8.89 -13.14
CA ASP A 91 -13.93 8.03 -11.96
C ASP A 91 -12.64 7.21 -11.82
N LYS A 92 -12.15 6.67 -12.95
CA LYS A 92 -10.90 5.89 -12.98
C LYS A 92 -9.70 6.77 -12.62
N ILE A 93 -9.61 7.95 -13.24
CA ILE A 93 -8.54 8.91 -12.97
C ILE A 93 -8.60 9.34 -11.50
N GLY A 94 -9.78 9.71 -11.00
CA GLY A 94 -9.94 10.11 -9.60
C GLY A 94 -9.53 9.04 -8.59
N ALA A 95 -9.84 7.76 -8.85
CA ALA A 95 -9.42 6.66 -7.99
C ALA A 95 -7.90 6.43 -8.04
N LEU A 96 -7.29 6.49 -9.23
CA LEU A 96 -5.84 6.34 -9.41
C LEU A 96 -5.07 7.52 -8.78
N ASP A 97 -5.53 8.74 -8.98
CA ASP A 97 -4.95 9.95 -8.37
C ASP A 97 -5.07 9.94 -6.83
N ALA A 98 -6.15 9.34 -6.29
CA ALA A 98 -6.30 9.11 -4.86
C ALA A 98 -5.35 8.03 -4.31
N GLY A 99 -4.69 7.27 -5.19
CA GLY A 99 -3.68 6.28 -4.85
C GLY A 99 -4.08 4.83 -5.04
N ALA A 100 -5.12 4.51 -5.82
CA ALA A 100 -5.36 3.14 -6.26
C ALA A 100 -4.24 2.68 -7.20
N ASP A 101 -3.84 1.40 -7.12
CA ASP A 101 -2.77 0.81 -7.94
C ASP A 101 -3.29 0.22 -9.25
N ASP A 102 -4.57 -0.15 -9.29
CA ASP A 102 -5.21 -0.69 -10.49
C ASP A 102 -6.74 -0.50 -10.42
N TYR A 103 -7.40 -0.60 -11.57
CA TYR A 103 -8.83 -0.42 -11.70
C TYR A 103 -9.43 -1.52 -12.59
N LEU A 104 -10.44 -2.23 -12.07
CA LEU A 104 -11.18 -3.28 -12.77
C LEU A 104 -12.64 -2.89 -12.91
N THR A 105 -13.13 -2.77 -14.14
CA THR A 105 -14.52 -2.40 -14.40
C THR A 105 -15.45 -3.62 -14.39
N LYS A 106 -16.58 -3.52 -13.71
CA LYS A 106 -17.66 -4.51 -13.76
C LYS A 106 -18.45 -4.35 -15.08
N PRO A 107 -18.81 -5.46 -15.81
CA PRO A 107 -18.50 -6.86 -15.50
C PRO A 107 -17.06 -7.25 -15.91
N PHE A 108 -16.45 -8.13 -15.14
CA PHE A 108 -15.10 -8.64 -15.36
C PHE A 108 -15.08 -10.18 -15.41
N SER A 109 -14.03 -10.76 -15.96
CA SER A 109 -13.80 -12.22 -15.87
C SER A 109 -13.00 -12.56 -14.61
N VAL A 110 -13.19 -13.78 -14.10
CA VAL A 110 -12.41 -14.29 -12.95
C VAL A 110 -10.93 -14.36 -13.31
N GLU A 111 -10.60 -14.73 -14.54
CA GLU A 111 -9.21 -14.78 -15.00
C GLU A 111 -8.55 -13.39 -15.00
N GLU A 112 -9.26 -12.35 -15.43
CA GLU A 112 -8.76 -10.97 -15.40
C GLU A 112 -8.51 -10.51 -13.96
N LEU A 113 -9.49 -10.72 -13.07
CA LEU A 113 -9.38 -10.40 -11.66
C LEU A 113 -8.13 -11.06 -11.04
N LEU A 114 -7.98 -12.37 -11.20
CA LEU A 114 -6.83 -13.11 -10.68
C LEU A 114 -5.49 -12.68 -11.29
N ALA A 115 -5.47 -12.31 -12.57
CA ALA A 115 -4.27 -11.79 -13.21
C ALA A 115 -3.82 -10.46 -12.59
N ARG A 116 -4.77 -9.56 -12.30
CA ARG A 116 -4.50 -8.27 -11.64
C ARG A 116 -4.05 -8.45 -10.19
N VAL A 117 -4.69 -9.35 -9.44
CA VAL A 117 -4.27 -9.71 -8.06
C VAL A 117 -2.83 -10.19 -8.05
N ARG A 118 -2.48 -11.16 -8.90
CA ARG A 118 -1.09 -11.66 -9.00
C ARG A 118 -0.11 -10.56 -9.40
N ALA A 119 -0.47 -9.70 -10.35
CA ALA A 119 0.39 -8.60 -10.79
C ALA A 119 0.63 -7.58 -9.67
N SER A 120 -0.40 -7.24 -8.90
CA SER A 120 -0.32 -6.28 -7.79
C SER A 120 0.53 -6.82 -6.65
N LEU A 121 0.27 -8.06 -6.22
CA LEU A 121 1.04 -8.72 -5.16
C LEU A 121 2.51 -8.92 -5.55
N ARG A 122 2.80 -9.25 -6.82
CA ARG A 122 4.18 -9.35 -7.30
C ARG A 122 4.90 -8.00 -7.28
N ARG A 123 4.26 -6.89 -7.68
CA ARG A 123 4.85 -5.55 -7.58
C ARG A 123 5.16 -5.19 -6.13
N SER A 124 4.25 -5.49 -5.21
CA SER A 124 4.44 -5.26 -3.79
C SER A 124 5.59 -6.10 -3.21
N SER A 125 5.66 -7.39 -3.58
CA SER A 125 6.75 -8.27 -3.13
C SER A 125 8.10 -7.88 -3.75
N MET A 126 8.13 -7.38 -4.99
CA MET A 126 9.36 -6.89 -5.62
C MET A 126 9.80 -5.55 -5.02
N ALA A 127 8.86 -4.67 -4.67
CA ALA A 127 9.17 -3.46 -3.91
C ALA A 127 9.67 -3.77 -2.48
N ALA A 128 9.22 -4.88 -1.90
CA ALA A 128 9.71 -5.40 -0.63
C ALA A 128 10.97 -6.30 -0.78
N SER A 129 11.22 -6.83 -1.99
CA SER A 129 12.33 -7.70 -2.36
C SER A 129 13.30 -7.07 -3.37
N GLU A 130 13.19 -5.75 -3.65
CA GLU A 130 14.42 -5.07 -4.03
C GLU A 130 15.45 -5.48 -2.98
N PRO A 131 16.64 -5.97 -3.41
CA PRO A 131 17.60 -6.57 -2.48
C PRO A 131 17.64 -5.63 -1.30
N ALA A 132 17.50 -6.16 -0.08
CA ALA A 132 17.62 -5.38 1.13
C ALA A 132 18.89 -4.54 0.92
N GLU A 133 18.71 -3.36 0.31
CA GLU A 133 19.73 -2.34 0.35
C GLU A 133 20.01 -2.23 1.82
N ALA A 134 21.22 -2.49 2.18
CA ALA A 134 21.77 -2.67 3.49
C ALA A 134 20.78 -2.25 4.57
N SER A 135 20.45 -3.16 5.52
CA SER A 135 19.57 -2.86 6.66
C SER A 135 19.92 -1.53 7.33
N THR A 136 20.97 -0.91 6.87
CA THR A 136 21.56 0.35 7.27
C THR A 136 21.90 1.21 6.05
N PHE A 137 21.84 2.52 6.22
CA PHE A 137 22.30 3.53 5.27
C PHE A 137 23.37 4.38 5.93
N ASP A 138 24.50 4.53 5.26
CA ASP A 138 25.62 5.35 5.70
C ASP A 138 25.92 6.45 4.69
N ASN A 139 25.91 7.70 5.15
CA ASN A 139 26.30 8.85 4.35
C ASN A 139 27.06 9.87 5.21
N GLY A 140 28.40 9.79 5.17
CA GLY A 140 29.26 10.60 6.01
C GLY A 140 29.02 10.32 7.50
N PRO A 141 28.65 11.36 8.29
CA PRO A 141 28.37 11.16 9.72
C PRO A 141 27.00 10.53 10.04
N LEU A 142 26.09 10.47 9.05
CA LEU A 142 24.74 9.94 9.21
C LEU A 142 24.73 8.43 9.04
N HIS A 143 24.20 7.71 10.01
CA HIS A 143 23.87 6.29 9.96
C HIS A 143 22.40 6.09 10.25
N ILE A 144 21.68 5.30 9.44
CA ILE A 144 20.28 4.94 9.65
C ILE A 144 20.19 3.42 9.69
N ASP A 145 19.65 2.85 10.76
CA ASP A 145 19.26 1.44 10.83
C ASP A 145 17.75 1.33 10.54
N TYR A 146 17.42 0.84 9.34
CA TYR A 146 16.02 0.69 8.92
C TYR A 146 15.28 -0.42 9.66
N ALA A 147 16.02 -1.47 10.09
CA ALA A 147 15.43 -2.59 10.80
C ALA A 147 15.12 -2.24 12.26
N ALA A 148 16.02 -1.49 12.90
CA ALA A 148 15.85 -1.05 14.27
C ALA A 148 15.03 0.26 14.38
N GLY A 149 14.85 1.01 13.27
CA GLY A 149 14.02 2.20 13.22
C GLY A 149 14.62 3.42 13.89
N TYR A 150 15.95 3.54 13.95
CA TYR A 150 16.62 4.71 14.51
C TYR A 150 17.68 5.28 13.55
N ALA A 151 18.14 6.49 13.82
CA ALA A 151 19.23 7.13 13.10
C ALA A 151 20.22 7.78 14.07
N THR A 152 21.49 7.84 13.67
CA THR A 152 22.55 8.49 14.43
C THR A 152 23.35 9.45 13.54
N ILE A 153 23.87 10.54 14.14
CA ILE A 153 24.89 11.40 13.54
C ILE A 153 26.12 11.36 14.44
N GLU A 154 27.28 11.03 13.86
CA GLU A 154 28.54 10.86 14.60
C GLU A 154 28.42 9.91 15.80
N GLY A 155 27.57 8.88 15.68
CA GLY A 155 27.32 7.89 16.72
C GLY A 155 26.37 8.37 17.84
N ARG A 156 25.78 9.57 17.72
CA ARG A 156 24.75 10.06 18.66
C ARG A 156 23.38 9.84 18.06
N GLU A 157 22.51 9.19 18.82
CA GLU A 157 21.14 8.90 18.40
C GLU A 157 20.33 10.20 18.23
N LEU A 158 19.60 10.28 17.12
CA LEU A 158 18.69 11.39 16.83
C LEU A 158 17.31 11.13 17.44
N SER A 159 16.83 12.06 18.25
CA SER A 159 15.47 12.03 18.80
C SER A 159 14.48 12.55 17.74
N LEU A 160 14.08 11.70 16.81
CA LEU A 160 13.16 12.05 15.73
C LEU A 160 11.73 11.62 16.06
N THR A 161 10.78 12.48 15.71
CA THR A 161 9.37 12.07 15.67
C THR A 161 9.15 11.04 14.55
N PRO A 162 8.08 10.22 14.58
CA PRO A 162 7.79 9.25 13.52
C PRO A 162 7.70 9.87 12.13
N THR A 163 7.23 11.12 12.02
CA THR A 163 7.14 11.83 10.74
C THR A 163 8.51 12.27 10.23
N GLU A 164 9.35 12.79 11.11
CA GLU A 164 10.73 13.19 10.78
C GLU A 164 11.57 11.99 10.38
N TYR A 165 11.44 10.85 11.07
CA TYR A 165 12.12 9.62 10.70
C TYR A 165 11.70 9.13 9.32
N LYS A 166 10.38 9.12 9.00
CA LYS A 166 9.87 8.76 7.66
C LYS A 166 10.43 9.68 6.57
N LEU A 167 10.49 10.97 6.82
CA LEU A 167 11.06 11.94 5.91
C LEU A 167 12.57 11.70 5.68
N LEU A 168 13.32 11.43 6.75
CA LEU A 168 14.73 11.10 6.70
C LEU A 168 14.99 9.86 5.83
N VAL A 169 14.22 8.78 6.05
CA VAL A 169 14.29 7.54 5.26
C VAL A 169 13.98 7.81 3.79
N LEU A 170 12.95 8.61 3.50
CA LEU A 170 12.59 8.97 2.12
C LEU A 170 13.72 9.72 1.41
N LEU A 171 14.35 10.67 2.09
CA LEU A 171 15.48 11.43 1.56
C LEU A 171 16.71 10.53 1.36
N ALA A 172 17.04 9.67 2.33
CA ALA A 172 18.15 8.73 2.25
C ALA A 172 18.05 7.78 1.04
N ARG A 173 16.85 7.26 0.78
CA ARG A 173 16.56 6.37 -0.38
C ARG A 173 16.64 7.09 -1.74
N ASN A 174 16.64 8.40 -1.78
CA ASN A 174 16.66 9.21 -2.99
C ASN A 174 17.86 10.13 -3.11
N VAL A 175 18.93 9.89 -2.35
CA VAL A 175 20.16 10.71 -2.33
C VAL A 175 20.73 10.93 -3.73
N ASP A 176 20.73 9.90 -4.57
CA ASP A 176 21.29 9.99 -5.93
C ASP A 176 20.30 10.55 -6.99
N LYS A 177 19.03 10.72 -6.61
CA LYS A 177 17.97 11.19 -7.51
C LYS A 177 17.63 12.68 -7.33
N VAL A 178 18.10 13.29 -6.25
CA VAL A 178 17.85 14.71 -5.95
C VAL A 178 19.15 15.50 -6.15
N PRO A 179 19.25 16.33 -7.20
CA PRO A 179 20.45 17.14 -7.39
C PRO A 179 20.62 18.12 -6.22
N SER A 180 21.74 17.99 -5.50
CA SER A 180 22.26 18.95 -4.51
C SER A 180 21.54 19.11 -3.18
N VAL A 181 20.75 18.16 -2.70
CA VAL A 181 20.29 18.17 -1.30
C VAL A 181 21.36 17.54 -0.43
N ASN A 182 22.11 18.36 0.28
CA ASN A 182 22.98 17.90 1.34
C ASN A 182 22.09 17.51 2.53
N VAL A 183 21.74 16.22 2.63
CA VAL A 183 20.85 15.66 3.66
C VAL A 183 21.30 16.07 5.07
N VAL A 184 22.61 16.13 5.30
CA VAL A 184 23.22 16.56 6.57
C VAL A 184 22.91 18.03 6.88
N ALA A 185 22.97 18.92 5.87
CA ALA A 185 22.66 20.33 6.07
C ALA A 185 21.17 20.58 6.33
N THR A 186 20.29 19.78 5.76
CA THR A 186 18.82 19.90 5.99
C THR A 186 18.45 19.43 7.40
N ILE A 187 19.10 18.41 7.94
CA ILE A 187 18.87 17.91 9.30
C ILE A 187 19.38 18.91 10.34
N SER A 188 20.50 19.58 10.10
CA SER A 188 21.03 20.61 11.01
C SER A 188 20.14 21.87 11.13
N LEU A 189 19.13 22.00 10.29
CA LEU A 189 18.12 23.07 10.35
C LEU A 189 16.84 22.66 11.11
N ILE A 190 16.68 21.38 11.44
CA ILE A 190 15.49 20.81 12.09
C ILE A 190 15.77 20.44 13.56
N VAL A 191 17.04 20.35 13.96
CA VAL A 191 17.52 20.09 15.32
C VAL A 191 18.17 21.36 15.87
#